data_4bd5dd716b1a3cc68ed75eef5330970a
#
_entry.id   4bd5dd716b1a3cc68ed75eef5330970a
#
_cell.length_a   1.000
_cell.length_b   1.000
_cell.length_c   1.000
_cell.angle_alpha   90.00
_cell.angle_beta   90.00
_cell.angle_gamma   90.00
#
_symmetry.space_group_name_H-M   'P 1'
#
loop_
_entity.id
_entity.type
_entity.pdbx_description
1 polymer ?
#
loop_
_entity_poly.entity_id
_entity_poly.type
_entity_poly.pdbx_seq_one_letter_code
_entity_poly.pdbx_strand_id
1 'polypeptide(L)'
;MIIMLFGVCLHFNQAHAQRCLPGMRGIQFTGGLSDDLRWKNGNGFGYHTGIAISTYTRNAHHWVVGAEYLEKRYGYRGSLYPVSQFTGEGGYYLNFLSDRKKTFFAALGLSALAGYETVNWGEQMMPDGSRLTDGDNFIYGGALTLELSAYLTDRIVLLVNGRQRMLFGGDCGKFHSQLG
;
A
#
# COMPACT_ATOMS: atom_id res chain seq x y z
N MET A 1 14.27 11.81 9.15
CA MET A 1 14.28 10.72 10.14
C MET A 1 13.31 9.66 9.63
N ILE A 2 13.82 8.59 9.05
CA ILE A 2 13.02 7.53 8.41
C ILE A 2 12.55 6.60 9.52
N ILE A 3 11.25 6.55 9.77
CA ILE A 3 10.66 5.59 10.71
C ILE A 3 10.41 4.30 9.91
N MET A 4 11.30 3.32 10.08
CA MET A 4 11.07 1.94 9.63
C MET A 4 10.10 1.27 10.59
N LEU A 5 8.92 0.89 10.10
CA LEU A 5 7.98 0.08 10.85
C LEU A 5 8.35 -1.40 10.68
N PHE A 6 8.83 -2.04 11.75
CA PHE A 6 9.15 -3.47 11.78
C PHE A 6 7.88 -4.30 11.99
N GLY A 7 7.49 -5.09 10.99
CA GLY A 7 6.47 -6.12 11.15
C GLY A 7 7.09 -7.43 11.63
N VAL A 8 6.74 -7.89 12.82
CA VAL A 8 7.21 -9.17 13.39
C VAL A 8 6.09 -10.20 13.29
N CYS A 9 6.29 -11.26 12.50
CA CYS A 9 5.42 -12.45 12.48
C CYS A 9 6.10 -13.61 13.19
N LEU A 10 5.55 -14.05 14.32
CA LEU A 10 6.04 -15.19 15.10
C LEU A 10 5.27 -16.46 14.73
N HIS A 11 5.95 -17.43 14.11
CA HIS A 11 5.46 -18.80 13.99
C HIS A 11 6.57 -19.78 14.31
N PHE A 12 6.32 -20.70 15.26
CA PHE A 12 7.27 -21.71 15.70
C PHE A 12 7.08 -23.00 14.92
N ASN A 13 8.01 -23.32 14.03
CA ASN A 13 8.34 -24.69 13.63
C ASN A 13 9.68 -24.70 12.90
N GLN A 14 10.61 -25.53 13.37
CA GLN A 14 11.92 -25.75 12.76
C GLN A 14 11.77 -26.67 11.56
N ALA A 15 11.94 -26.16 10.36
CA ALA A 15 12.23 -26.92 9.16
C ALA A 15 13.24 -26.14 8.34
N HIS A 16 14.26 -26.78 7.83
CA HIS A 16 15.24 -26.18 6.91
C HIS A 16 14.50 -25.52 5.75
N ALA A 17 14.60 -24.20 5.69
CA ALA A 17 13.65 -23.38 4.96
C ALA A 17 13.88 -23.44 3.46
N GLN A 18 12.99 -24.10 2.78
CA GLN A 18 12.72 -23.77 1.39
C GLN A 18 11.83 -22.53 1.39
N ARG A 19 12.39 -21.38 1.02
CA ARG A 19 11.69 -20.08 0.96
C ARG A 19 10.80 -20.03 -0.27
N CYS A 20 9.64 -19.36 -0.16
CA CYS A 20 8.69 -19.20 -1.26
C CYS A 20 8.16 -20.49 -1.88
N LEU A 21 7.86 -21.50 -1.06
CA LEU A 21 7.26 -22.75 -1.55
C LEU A 21 5.83 -22.50 -2.07
N PRO A 22 5.42 -23.25 -3.13
CA PRO A 22 4.03 -23.22 -3.58
C PRO A 22 3.07 -23.60 -2.44
N GLY A 23 2.01 -22.77 -2.25
CA GLY A 23 1.05 -22.92 -1.17
C GLY A 23 1.44 -22.27 0.15
N MET A 24 2.67 -21.79 0.30
CA MET A 24 3.09 -21.03 1.48
C MET A 24 2.33 -19.71 1.54
N ARG A 25 1.92 -19.32 2.75
CA ARG A 25 1.22 -18.05 3.00
C ARG A 25 2.05 -17.17 3.91
N GLY A 26 2.01 -15.86 3.64
CA GLY A 26 2.61 -14.83 4.48
C GLY A 26 1.59 -13.74 4.78
N ILE A 27 1.75 -13.09 5.94
CA ILE A 27 1.04 -11.88 6.28
C ILE A 27 2.01 -10.71 6.07
N GLN A 28 1.57 -9.71 5.34
CA GLN A 28 2.33 -8.50 5.06
C GLN A 28 1.70 -7.34 5.81
N PHE A 29 2.53 -6.53 6.47
CA PHE A 29 2.17 -5.23 7.01
C PHE A 29 2.94 -4.18 6.23
N THR A 30 2.24 -3.24 5.65
CA THR A 30 2.83 -2.16 4.88
C THR A 30 2.53 -0.82 5.52
N GLY A 31 3.45 0.10 5.39
CA GLY A 31 3.28 1.47 5.83
C GLY A 31 4.28 2.35 5.12
N GLY A 32 3.86 3.52 4.71
CA GLY A 32 4.75 4.39 3.95
C GLY A 32 4.13 5.75 3.66
N LEU A 33 4.77 6.45 2.74
CA LEU A 33 4.41 7.78 2.32
C LEU A 33 3.70 7.73 0.97
N SER A 34 2.70 8.58 0.82
CA SER A 34 1.93 8.73 -0.40
C SER A 34 2.04 10.15 -0.94
N ASP A 35 2.30 10.23 -2.24
CA ASP A 35 2.09 11.40 -3.10
C ASP A 35 2.88 12.69 -2.88
N ASP A 36 3.88 12.80 -2.01
CA ASP A 36 4.70 14.01 -2.10
C ASP A 36 6.14 13.84 -1.61
N LEU A 37 6.99 13.43 -2.52
CA LEU A 37 8.40 13.81 -2.49
C LEU A 37 8.61 15.30 -2.88
N ARG A 38 7.55 16.03 -3.24
CA ARG A 38 7.59 17.47 -3.52
C ARG A 38 7.22 18.28 -2.29
N TRP A 39 8.18 18.48 -1.42
CA TRP A 39 8.14 19.37 -0.25
C TRP A 39 7.75 20.84 -0.56
N LYS A 40 7.42 21.20 -1.80
CA LYS A 40 7.45 22.60 -2.25
C LYS A 40 6.10 23.32 -2.38
N ASN A 41 4.95 22.66 -2.21
CA ASN A 41 3.67 23.31 -2.52
C ASN A 41 2.56 23.14 -1.47
N GLY A 42 2.84 23.21 -0.17
CA GLY A 42 1.78 23.43 0.84
C GLY A 42 0.69 22.35 0.97
N ASN A 43 0.72 21.29 0.16
CA ASN A 43 -0.15 20.14 0.29
C ASN A 43 0.36 19.25 1.41
N GLY A 44 -0.55 18.87 2.31
CA GLY A 44 -0.19 18.16 3.52
C GLY A 44 0.38 16.76 3.23
N PHE A 45 1.13 16.26 4.18
CA PHE A 45 1.72 14.95 4.23
C PHE A 45 0.66 13.84 4.11
N GLY A 46 0.84 12.91 3.17
CA GLY A 46 0.03 11.71 3.00
C GLY A 46 0.76 10.48 3.53
N TYR A 47 0.06 9.63 4.26
CA TYR A 47 0.57 8.33 4.71
C TYR A 47 -0.42 7.21 4.37
N HIS A 48 0.11 6.01 4.24
CA HIS A 48 -0.72 4.83 4.08
C HIS A 48 -0.26 3.72 5.03
N THR A 49 -1.19 2.86 5.39
CA THR A 49 -0.95 1.63 6.13
C THR A 49 -1.85 0.53 5.60
N GLY A 50 -1.35 -0.69 5.58
CA GLY A 50 -2.11 -1.80 5.03
C GLY A 50 -1.73 -3.14 5.62
N ILE A 51 -2.64 -4.09 5.42
CA ILE A 51 -2.45 -5.50 5.75
C ILE A 51 -2.83 -6.34 4.54
N ALA A 52 -2.01 -7.34 4.21
CA ALA A 52 -2.26 -8.23 3.11
C ALA A 52 -1.83 -9.67 3.44
N ILE A 53 -2.43 -10.61 2.72
CA ILE A 53 -2.03 -12.01 2.71
C ILE A 53 -1.42 -12.32 1.35
N SER A 54 -0.19 -12.79 1.37
CA SER A 54 0.48 -13.32 0.18
C SER A 54 0.37 -14.85 0.16
N THR A 55 0.09 -15.41 -1.02
CA THR A 55 0.07 -16.85 -1.26
C THR A 55 1.02 -17.17 -2.40
N TYR A 56 2.09 -17.88 -2.09
CA TYR A 56 3.14 -18.20 -3.05
C TYR A 56 2.73 -19.32 -3.99
N THR A 57 3.14 -19.19 -5.25
CA THR A 57 3.00 -20.19 -6.31
C THR A 57 4.38 -20.68 -6.75
N ARG A 58 4.47 -21.31 -7.92
CA ARG A 58 5.77 -21.75 -8.46
C ARG A 58 6.67 -20.54 -8.78
N ASN A 59 7.99 -20.74 -8.69
CA ASN A 59 9.01 -19.73 -9.01
C ASN A 59 8.94 -18.45 -8.16
N ALA A 60 8.43 -18.56 -6.92
CA ALA A 60 8.24 -17.43 -6.01
C ALA A 60 7.27 -16.34 -6.52
N HIS A 61 6.48 -16.61 -7.56
CA HIS A 61 5.33 -15.77 -7.87
C HIS A 61 4.31 -15.87 -6.75
N HIS A 62 3.52 -14.84 -6.54
CA HIS A 62 2.54 -14.87 -5.46
C HIS A 62 1.31 -14.01 -5.73
N TRP A 63 0.19 -14.45 -5.20
CA TRP A 63 -1.03 -13.67 -5.09
C TRP A 63 -0.99 -12.82 -3.83
N VAL A 64 -1.47 -11.60 -3.92
CA VAL A 64 -1.64 -10.70 -2.78
C VAL A 64 -3.10 -10.30 -2.72
N VAL A 65 -3.70 -10.44 -1.53
CA VAL A 65 -5.04 -9.95 -1.24
C VAL A 65 -4.96 -9.18 0.07
N GLY A 66 -5.40 -7.93 0.07
CA GLY A 66 -5.24 -7.08 1.24
C GLY A 66 -6.20 -5.91 1.30
N ALA A 67 -6.04 -5.13 2.35
CA ALA A 67 -6.73 -3.86 2.56
C ALA A 67 -5.73 -2.79 2.97
N GLU A 68 -5.95 -1.59 2.50
CA GLU A 68 -5.09 -0.44 2.75
C GLU A 68 -5.93 0.76 3.16
N TYR A 69 -5.45 1.48 4.14
CA TYR A 69 -5.91 2.80 4.54
C TYR A 69 -4.89 3.84 4.12
N LEU A 70 -5.37 4.89 3.45
CA LEU A 70 -4.57 6.02 3.06
C LEU A 70 -5.23 7.29 3.58
N GLU A 71 -4.46 8.18 4.19
CA GLU A 71 -4.89 9.52 4.58
C GLU A 71 -3.99 10.55 3.93
N LYS A 72 -4.61 11.55 3.32
CA LYS A 72 -3.93 12.69 2.73
C LYS A 72 -4.63 13.98 3.16
N ARG A 73 -3.84 15.00 3.49
CA ARG A 73 -4.36 16.31 3.89
C ARG A 73 -4.24 17.30 2.75
N TYR A 74 -5.36 17.90 2.39
CA TYR A 74 -5.41 18.95 1.38
C TYR A 74 -5.59 20.32 2.05
N GLY A 75 -4.78 21.28 1.62
CA GLY A 75 -4.91 22.68 2.05
C GLY A 75 -5.94 23.42 1.20
N TYR A 76 -7.02 23.90 1.82
CA TYR A 76 -7.98 24.77 1.18
C TYR A 76 -8.20 26.01 2.05
N ARG A 77 -7.99 27.21 1.50
CA ARG A 77 -8.16 28.51 2.18
C ARG A 77 -7.49 28.64 3.57
N GLY A 78 -6.32 28.01 3.75
CA GLY A 78 -5.58 28.07 5.01
C GLY A 78 -5.96 27.01 6.05
N SER A 79 -6.91 26.13 5.76
CA SER A 79 -7.27 24.97 6.58
C SER A 79 -6.87 23.66 5.88
N LEU A 80 -6.47 22.65 6.66
CA LEU A 80 -6.10 21.32 6.17
C LEU A 80 -7.26 20.36 6.38
N TYR A 81 -7.76 19.75 5.30
CA TYR A 81 -8.85 18.77 5.35
C TYR A 81 -8.31 17.36 5.09
N PRO A 82 -8.62 16.40 5.97
CA PRO A 82 -8.24 15.02 5.75
C PRO A 82 -9.15 14.38 4.70
N VAL A 83 -8.53 13.73 3.72
CA VAL A 83 -9.21 12.81 2.80
C VAL A 83 -8.70 11.42 3.11
N SER A 84 -9.62 10.53 3.44
CA SER A 84 -9.34 9.17 3.82
C SER A 84 -9.84 8.20 2.76
N GLN A 85 -9.01 7.24 2.37
CA GLN A 85 -9.35 6.20 1.41
C GLN A 85 -9.19 4.84 2.06
N PHE A 86 -10.22 4.00 1.93
CA PHE A 86 -10.20 2.58 2.29
C PHE A 86 -10.24 1.77 1.01
N THR A 87 -9.18 1.03 0.71
CA THR A 87 -9.10 0.24 -0.52
C THR A 87 -8.82 -1.22 -0.23
N GLY A 88 -9.59 -2.10 -0.89
CA GLY A 88 -9.26 -3.51 -1.02
C GLY A 88 -8.40 -3.73 -2.26
N GLU A 89 -7.49 -4.67 -2.19
CA GLU A 89 -6.54 -5.01 -3.23
C GLU A 89 -6.57 -6.51 -3.52
N GLY A 90 -6.53 -6.86 -4.81
CA GLY A 90 -6.26 -8.21 -5.28
C GLY A 90 -5.27 -8.15 -6.44
N GLY A 91 -4.12 -8.81 -6.33
CA GLY A 91 -3.07 -8.71 -7.32
C GLY A 91 -2.24 -9.97 -7.47
N TYR A 92 -1.50 -10.02 -8.58
CA TYR A 92 -0.53 -11.07 -8.87
C TYR A 92 0.85 -10.46 -9.10
N TYR A 93 1.83 -11.05 -8.44
CA TYR A 93 3.22 -10.60 -8.41
C TYR A 93 4.11 -11.62 -9.10
N LEU A 94 4.78 -11.17 -10.16
CA LEU A 94 5.72 -11.96 -10.93
C LEU A 94 7.12 -11.73 -10.39
N ASN A 95 7.70 -12.74 -9.78
CA ASN A 95 9.11 -12.71 -9.40
C ASN A 95 9.98 -12.84 -10.66
N PHE A 96 10.82 -11.86 -10.94
CA PHE A 96 11.70 -11.83 -12.10
C PHE A 96 13.18 -11.92 -11.74
N LEU A 97 13.53 -11.66 -10.47
CA LEU A 97 14.89 -11.74 -9.98
C LEU A 97 14.91 -12.46 -8.63
N SER A 98 15.81 -13.41 -8.48
CA SER A 98 16.11 -14.05 -7.20
C SER A 98 17.59 -14.36 -7.10
N ASP A 99 18.18 -14.12 -5.93
CA ASP A 99 19.56 -14.50 -5.66
C ASP A 99 19.69 -16.04 -5.54
N ARG A 100 20.89 -16.58 -5.82
CA ARG A 100 21.21 -18.01 -5.69
C ARG A 100 20.94 -18.55 -4.29
N LYS A 101 21.12 -17.75 -3.25
CA LYS A 101 20.83 -18.10 -1.84
C LYS A 101 19.36 -17.93 -1.48
N LYS A 102 18.52 -17.46 -2.41
CA LYS A 102 17.10 -17.14 -2.18
C LYS A 102 16.89 -16.23 -0.97
N THR A 103 17.78 -15.26 -0.80
CA THR A 103 17.71 -14.25 0.26
C THR A 103 17.05 -12.97 -0.23
N PHE A 104 17.28 -12.62 -1.51
CA PHE A 104 16.73 -11.45 -2.15
C PHE A 104 15.85 -11.83 -3.32
N PHE A 105 14.70 -11.17 -3.42
CA PHE A 105 13.78 -11.34 -4.54
C PHE A 105 13.33 -9.96 -5.03
N ALA A 106 13.08 -9.85 -6.33
CA ALA A 106 12.42 -8.70 -6.92
C ALA A 106 11.22 -9.17 -7.75
N ALA A 107 10.08 -8.58 -7.49
CA ALA A 107 8.83 -8.92 -8.14
C ALA A 107 8.14 -7.67 -8.71
N LEU A 108 7.46 -7.87 -9.83
CA LEU A 108 6.59 -6.88 -10.45
C LEU A 108 5.14 -7.34 -10.25
N GLY A 109 4.34 -6.51 -9.59
CA GLY A 109 2.95 -6.78 -9.26
C GLY A 109 1.99 -5.96 -10.11
N LEU A 110 0.90 -6.59 -10.51
CA LEU A 110 -0.27 -5.93 -11.07
C LEU A 110 -1.47 -6.27 -10.20
N SER A 111 -2.17 -5.24 -9.73
CA SER A 111 -3.31 -5.40 -8.83
C SER A 111 -4.52 -4.57 -9.25
N ALA A 112 -5.70 -5.11 -8.98
CA ALA A 112 -6.96 -4.39 -9.03
C ALA A 112 -7.26 -3.82 -7.65
N LEU A 113 -7.80 -2.61 -7.61
CA LEU A 113 -8.17 -1.87 -6.42
C LEU A 113 -9.64 -1.51 -6.47
N ALA A 114 -10.33 -1.64 -5.35
CA ALA A 114 -11.68 -1.13 -5.18
C ALA A 114 -11.84 -0.63 -3.75
N GLY A 115 -12.55 0.48 -3.56
CA GLY A 115 -12.64 1.05 -2.24
C GLY A 115 -13.59 2.24 -2.14
N TYR A 116 -13.41 2.97 -1.08
CA TYR A 116 -14.26 4.08 -0.70
C TYR A 116 -13.40 5.24 -0.24
N GLU A 117 -13.70 6.42 -0.76
CA GLU A 117 -13.07 7.68 -0.38
C GLU A 117 -14.05 8.51 0.42
N THR A 118 -13.62 9.02 1.56
CA THR A 118 -14.41 9.94 2.38
C THR A 118 -13.63 11.23 2.62
N VAL A 119 -14.30 12.35 2.45
CA VAL A 119 -13.75 13.67 2.69
C VAL A 119 -14.26 14.17 4.05
N ASN A 120 -13.35 14.60 4.92
CA ASN A 120 -13.67 15.14 6.25
C ASN A 120 -14.61 14.24 7.08
N TRP A 121 -14.45 12.89 6.96
CA TRP A 121 -15.28 11.88 7.66
C TRP A 121 -16.80 12.05 7.46
N GLY A 122 -17.23 12.59 6.30
CA GLY A 122 -18.63 12.82 5.97
C GLY A 122 -19.23 14.10 6.54
N GLU A 123 -18.47 14.92 7.26
CA GLU A 123 -18.94 16.22 7.72
C GLU A 123 -18.98 17.23 6.57
N GLN A 124 -20.19 17.55 6.10
CA GLN A 124 -20.43 18.47 4.99
C GLN A 124 -20.32 19.94 5.36
N MET A 125 -20.38 20.28 6.64
CA MET A 125 -20.26 21.67 7.11
C MET A 125 -18.82 21.97 7.50
N MET A 126 -18.25 22.98 6.86
CA MET A 126 -16.97 23.55 7.26
C MET A 126 -17.15 24.54 8.42
N PRO A 127 -16.11 24.77 9.24
CA PRO A 127 -16.16 25.77 10.32
C PRO A 127 -16.44 27.21 9.82
N ASP A 128 -16.21 27.48 8.53
CA ASP A 128 -16.48 28.76 7.88
C ASP A 128 -17.90 28.86 7.30
N GLY A 129 -18.76 27.85 7.53
CA GLY A 129 -20.15 27.81 7.04
C GLY A 129 -20.28 27.42 5.56
N SER A 130 -19.20 27.12 4.86
CA SER A 130 -19.25 26.60 3.49
C SER A 130 -19.58 25.13 3.49
N ARG A 131 -20.31 24.66 2.45
CA ARG A 131 -20.72 23.27 2.30
C ARG A 131 -19.79 22.57 1.30
N LEU A 132 -19.21 21.45 1.72
CA LEU A 132 -18.53 20.53 0.80
C LEU A 132 -19.58 19.90 -0.11
N THR A 133 -19.43 20.11 -1.41
CA THR A 133 -20.34 19.55 -2.42
C THR A 133 -19.94 18.10 -2.77
N ASP A 134 -18.68 17.74 -2.52
CA ASP A 134 -18.12 16.43 -2.81
C ASP A 134 -18.23 15.56 -1.55
N GLY A 135 -19.07 14.55 -1.69
CA GLY A 135 -19.34 13.55 -0.66
C GLY A 135 -18.44 12.33 -0.84
N ASP A 136 -18.82 11.31 -0.15
CA ASP A 136 -18.22 9.99 -0.19
C ASP A 136 -18.35 9.35 -1.58
N ASN A 137 -17.24 8.88 -2.15
CA ASN A 137 -17.19 8.33 -3.50
C ASN A 137 -16.66 6.90 -3.50
N PHE A 138 -17.26 6.05 -4.35
CA PHE A 138 -16.69 4.74 -4.65
C PHE A 138 -15.53 4.89 -5.62
N ILE A 139 -14.37 4.36 -5.25
CA ILE A 139 -13.15 4.40 -6.05
C ILE A 139 -12.78 3.01 -6.53
N TYR A 140 -12.28 2.91 -7.74
CA TYR A 140 -11.78 1.67 -8.33
C TYR A 140 -10.61 1.96 -9.25
N GLY A 141 -9.79 0.96 -9.50
CA GLY A 141 -8.64 1.14 -10.36
C GLY A 141 -7.67 -0.01 -10.35
N GLY A 142 -6.42 0.29 -10.66
CA GLY A 142 -5.34 -0.66 -10.66
C GLY A 142 -4.06 -0.07 -10.11
N ALA A 143 -3.12 -0.94 -9.77
CA ALA A 143 -1.78 -0.53 -9.34
C ALA A 143 -0.71 -1.40 -10.00
N LEU A 144 0.40 -0.75 -10.34
CA LEU A 144 1.64 -1.38 -10.72
C LEU A 144 2.60 -1.23 -9.54
N THR A 145 3.15 -2.35 -9.06
CA THR A 145 4.03 -2.38 -7.89
C THR A 145 5.35 -3.04 -8.23
N LEU A 146 6.45 -2.39 -7.89
CA LEU A 146 7.77 -3.01 -7.83
C LEU A 146 8.04 -3.36 -6.37
N GLU A 147 8.23 -4.64 -6.08
CA GLU A 147 8.49 -5.16 -4.73
C GLU A 147 9.90 -5.72 -4.65
N LEU A 148 10.63 -5.30 -3.63
CA LEU A 148 11.92 -5.86 -3.25
C LEU A 148 11.77 -6.53 -1.89
N SER A 149 12.11 -7.80 -1.79
CA SER A 149 12.02 -8.54 -0.54
C SER A 149 13.37 -9.13 -0.14
N ALA A 150 13.73 -8.94 1.13
CA ALA A 150 14.94 -9.47 1.74
C ALA A 150 14.59 -10.35 2.94
N TYR A 151 14.95 -11.62 2.88
CA TYR A 151 14.75 -12.56 3.98
C TYR A 151 15.84 -12.35 5.04
N LEU A 152 15.47 -11.76 6.17
CA LEU A 152 16.34 -11.61 7.35
C LEU A 152 16.46 -12.95 8.08
N THR A 153 15.35 -13.67 8.17
CA THR A 153 15.29 -15.04 8.69
C THR A 153 14.33 -15.84 7.81
N ASP A 154 14.16 -17.13 8.09
CA ASP A 154 13.19 -17.95 7.38
C ASP A 154 11.73 -17.56 7.60
N ARG A 155 11.47 -16.62 8.50
CA ARG A 155 10.12 -16.17 8.91
C ARG A 155 9.92 -14.68 8.78
N ILE A 156 11.00 -13.90 8.81
CA ILE A 156 10.96 -12.44 8.78
C ILE A 156 11.50 -11.98 7.44
N VAL A 157 10.69 -11.27 6.70
CA VAL A 157 11.02 -10.69 5.41
C VAL A 157 10.88 -9.18 5.51
N LEU A 158 11.91 -8.48 5.12
CA LEU A 158 11.84 -7.03 4.90
C LEU A 158 11.33 -6.79 3.49
N LEU A 159 10.26 -6.02 3.38
CA LEU A 159 9.67 -5.62 2.11
C LEU A 159 9.92 -4.13 1.89
N VAL A 160 10.32 -3.78 0.69
CA VAL A 160 10.35 -2.39 0.21
C VAL A 160 9.60 -2.37 -1.12
N ASN A 161 8.61 -1.52 -1.24
CA ASN A 161 7.82 -1.42 -2.46
C ASN A 161 7.68 0.01 -2.96
N GLY A 162 7.72 0.14 -4.29
CA GLY A 162 7.34 1.35 -5.00
C GLY A 162 6.09 1.05 -5.82
N ARG A 163 5.03 1.81 -5.61
CA ARG A 163 3.72 1.56 -6.21
C ARG A 163 3.20 2.79 -6.94
N GLN A 164 2.72 2.57 -8.16
CA GLN A 164 1.98 3.57 -8.90
C GLN A 164 0.52 3.10 -9.02
N ARG A 165 -0.40 3.90 -8.48
CA ARG A 165 -1.85 3.63 -8.53
C ARG A 165 -2.52 4.52 -9.56
N MET A 166 -3.52 3.95 -10.24
CA MET A 166 -4.46 4.66 -11.11
C MET A 166 -5.86 4.41 -10.57
N LEU A 167 -6.47 5.46 -10.00
CA LEU A 167 -7.80 5.39 -9.41
C LEU A 167 -8.79 6.23 -10.22
N PHE A 168 -10.01 5.73 -10.32
CA PHE A 168 -11.15 6.37 -10.96
C PHE A 168 -12.31 6.46 -9.97
N GLY A 169 -13.14 7.48 -10.12
CA GLY A 169 -14.33 7.69 -9.29
C GLY A 169 -14.12 8.57 -8.07
N GLY A 170 -12.88 8.93 -7.72
CA GLY A 170 -12.56 9.86 -6.63
C GLY A 170 -12.18 11.25 -7.13
N ASP A 171 -12.20 12.22 -6.23
CA ASP A 171 -11.84 13.64 -6.50
C ASP A 171 -10.34 13.92 -6.32
N CYS A 172 -9.62 13.01 -5.71
CA CYS A 172 -8.20 13.15 -5.32
C CYS A 172 -7.18 12.86 -6.43
N GLY A 173 -7.50 13.14 -7.71
CA GLY A 173 -6.58 12.90 -8.81
C GLY A 173 -6.50 11.42 -9.22
N LYS A 174 -6.06 11.18 -10.45
CA LYS A 174 -6.07 9.82 -11.05
C LYS A 174 -4.81 9.01 -10.76
N PHE A 175 -3.70 9.68 -10.42
CA PHE A 175 -2.40 9.03 -10.26
C PHE A 175 -1.83 9.29 -8.88
N HIS A 176 -1.50 8.22 -8.17
CA HIS A 176 -0.89 8.27 -6.85
C HIS A 176 0.37 7.42 -6.81
N SER A 177 1.49 8.01 -6.38
CA SER A 177 2.74 7.30 -6.16
C SER A 177 2.92 7.01 -4.68
N GLN A 178 3.29 5.79 -4.33
CA GLN A 178 3.52 5.36 -2.96
C GLN A 178 4.90 4.72 -2.83
N LEU A 179 5.53 4.96 -1.69
CA LEU A 179 6.75 4.28 -1.27
C LEU A 179 6.52 3.69 0.11
N GLY A 180 6.68 2.38 0.24
CA GLY A 180 6.50 1.62 1.47
C GLY A 180 7.66 0.69 1.76
#